data_58aa80a10b4d63bfba5f17264329a5bf
#
_entry.id   58aa80a10b4d63bfba5f17264329a5bf
#
_cell.length_a   1.000
_cell.length_b   1.000
_cell.length_c   1.000
_cell.angle_alpha   90.00
_cell.angle_beta   90.00
_cell.angle_gamma   90.00
#
_symmetry.space_group_name_H-M   'P 1'
#
loop_
_entity.id
_entity.type
_entity.pdbx_description
1 polymer ?
#
loop_
_entity_poly.entity_id
_entity_poly.type
_entity_poly.pdbx_seq_one_letter_code
_entity_poly.pdbx_strand_id
1 'polypeptide(L)'
;PLGLFHSHKMAPRVIISNGLMVGTFDDQENFNRAAALGVANYGQMTAGGWMYIGPQGIVHGTFNTLLNAGRLKLGIPNDKDLAGRLFISAGLGGMSGAQGKAAEIAGAASIIAEVDDSRIDTRYTQGWVSHRTDSLEEAAKIALEHQKAGKPCAVAYCGNIVDLLEYLYEHNVHVDL
;
A
#
# COMPACT_ATOMS: atom_id res chain seq x y z
N PRO A 1 20.32 -2.36 -7.42
CA PRO A 1 20.53 -2.16 -8.85
C PRO A 1 22.01 -2.24 -9.19
N LEU A 2 22.31 -2.87 -10.31
CA LEU A 2 23.69 -3.06 -10.77
C LEU A 2 24.25 -1.84 -11.51
N GLY A 3 23.44 -0.84 -11.75
CA GLY A 3 23.80 0.39 -12.46
C GLY A 3 22.86 0.70 -13.63
N LEU A 4 23.15 1.75 -14.34
CA LEU A 4 22.47 2.14 -15.57
C LEU A 4 23.27 1.68 -16.78
N PHE A 5 22.59 1.04 -17.72
CA PHE A 5 23.16 0.60 -18.98
C PHE A 5 22.44 1.31 -20.13
N HIS A 6 23.20 1.71 -21.14
CA HIS A 6 22.62 2.27 -22.34
C HIS A 6 21.85 1.20 -23.14
N SER A 7 20.68 1.53 -23.62
CA SER A 7 19.95 0.71 -24.58
C SER A 7 20.63 0.82 -25.96
N HIS A 8 21.54 -0.10 -26.23
CA HIS A 8 22.34 -0.11 -27.44
C HIS A 8 22.53 -1.55 -27.93
N LYS A 9 22.61 -1.76 -29.26
CA LYS A 9 22.79 -3.10 -29.84
C LYS A 9 24.04 -3.84 -29.39
N MET A 10 25.05 -3.11 -28.92
CA MET A 10 26.29 -3.65 -28.34
C MET A 10 26.34 -3.60 -26.83
N ALA A 11 25.22 -3.31 -26.17
CA ALA A 11 25.16 -3.35 -24.70
C ALA A 11 25.51 -4.76 -24.18
N PRO A 12 26.21 -4.85 -23.05
CA PRO A 12 26.54 -6.14 -22.48
C PRO A 12 25.27 -6.90 -22.08
N ARG A 13 25.31 -8.22 -22.28
CA ARG A 13 24.22 -9.08 -21.79
C ARG A 13 24.29 -9.14 -20.27
N VAL A 14 23.21 -8.80 -19.60
CA VAL A 14 23.07 -8.89 -18.15
C VAL A 14 22.10 -10.01 -17.82
N ILE A 15 22.54 -10.96 -16.99
CA ILE A 15 21.67 -12.01 -16.45
C ILE A 15 21.14 -11.54 -15.10
N ILE A 16 19.82 -11.50 -14.98
CA ILE A 16 19.13 -11.11 -13.76
C ILE A 16 18.46 -12.36 -13.20
N SER A 17 18.74 -12.66 -11.95
CA SER A 17 18.09 -13.76 -11.23
C SER A 17 17.75 -13.33 -9.80
N ASN A 18 16.70 -13.95 -9.24
CA ASN A 18 16.40 -13.84 -7.83
C ASN A 18 17.10 -14.93 -7.04
N GLY A 19 17.65 -14.57 -5.91
CA GLY A 19 17.99 -15.53 -4.89
C GLY A 19 16.72 -15.98 -4.18
N LEU A 20 16.22 -17.15 -4.53
CA LEU A 20 15.06 -17.75 -3.89
C LEU A 20 15.50 -18.71 -2.80
N MET A 21 14.81 -18.70 -1.66
CA MET A 21 15.00 -19.68 -0.59
C MET A 21 14.16 -20.92 -0.91
N VAL A 22 14.74 -22.09 -0.65
CA VAL A 22 13.97 -23.35 -0.70
C VAL A 22 13.25 -23.57 0.64
N GLY A 23 12.12 -24.27 0.62
CA GLY A 23 11.21 -24.40 1.75
C GLY A 23 11.82 -24.90 3.08
N THR A 24 12.97 -25.58 3.01
CA THR A 24 13.72 -25.99 4.22
C THR A 24 14.34 -24.82 4.98
N PHE A 25 14.54 -23.68 4.31
CA PHE A 25 15.24 -22.50 4.83
C PHE A 25 14.41 -21.21 4.72
N ASP A 26 13.11 -21.32 4.52
CA ASP A 26 12.22 -20.17 4.25
C ASP A 26 11.70 -19.46 5.50
N ASP A 27 12.26 -19.78 6.67
CA ASP A 27 12.01 -18.99 7.88
C ASP A 27 12.72 -17.63 7.85
N GLN A 28 12.23 -16.70 8.64
CA GLN A 28 12.71 -15.32 8.64
C GLN A 28 14.18 -15.19 9.04
N GLU A 29 14.67 -16.03 9.94
CA GLU A 29 16.06 -15.99 10.41
C GLU A 29 17.02 -16.41 9.29
N ASN A 30 16.75 -17.54 8.65
CA ASN A 30 17.54 -18.00 7.51
C ASN A 30 17.48 -17.03 6.34
N PHE A 31 16.32 -16.44 6.07
CA PHE A 31 16.17 -15.42 5.04
C PHE A 31 17.05 -14.20 5.35
N ASN A 32 16.99 -13.67 6.55
CA ASN A 32 17.80 -12.50 6.96
C ASN A 32 19.29 -12.79 6.87
N ARG A 33 19.71 -14.00 7.25
CA ARG A 33 21.10 -14.44 7.14
C ARG A 33 21.54 -14.53 5.68
N ALA A 34 20.73 -15.12 4.82
CA ALA A 34 21.03 -15.24 3.38
C ALA A 34 21.04 -13.86 2.69
N ALA A 35 20.15 -12.97 3.07
CA ALA A 35 20.12 -11.59 2.58
C ALA A 35 21.37 -10.80 3.00
N ALA A 36 21.80 -10.92 4.26
CA ALA A 36 23.03 -10.31 4.75
C ALA A 36 24.29 -10.81 4.03
N LEU A 37 24.29 -12.07 3.60
CA LEU A 37 25.36 -12.67 2.80
C LEU A 37 25.25 -12.35 1.30
N GLY A 38 24.21 -11.64 0.86
CA GLY A 38 23.97 -11.35 -0.56
C GLY A 38 23.54 -12.55 -1.40
N VAL A 39 23.10 -13.65 -0.76
CA VAL A 39 22.67 -14.89 -1.43
C VAL A 39 21.20 -14.84 -1.81
N ALA A 40 20.36 -14.19 -0.99
CA ALA A 40 18.95 -14.00 -1.26
C ALA A 40 18.60 -12.53 -1.25
N ASN A 41 17.53 -12.16 -1.95
CA ASN A 41 16.97 -10.83 -1.87
C ASN A 41 15.44 -10.89 -1.90
N TYR A 42 14.80 -9.80 -1.50
CA TYR A 42 13.37 -9.66 -1.56
C TYR A 42 12.98 -9.34 -3.01
N GLY A 43 12.61 -10.36 -3.76
CA GLY A 43 12.03 -10.21 -5.08
C GLY A 43 10.55 -9.90 -4.97
N GLN A 44 10.18 -8.64 -4.97
CA GLN A 44 8.76 -8.31 -5.08
C GLN A 44 8.30 -8.54 -6.51
N MET A 45 7.21 -9.17 -6.62
CA MET A 45 6.42 -9.73 -7.70
C MET A 45 6.79 -9.38 -9.14
N THR A 46 7.26 -8.23 -9.48
CA THR A 46 7.59 -7.86 -10.83
C THR A 46 9.07 -8.04 -11.11
N ALA A 47 9.40 -9.15 -11.71
CA ALA A 47 10.70 -9.39 -12.30
C ALA A 47 11.86 -9.26 -11.32
N GLY A 48 11.71 -9.85 -10.15
CA GLY A 48 12.85 -10.10 -9.34
C GLY A 48 13.65 -8.90 -8.89
N GLY A 49 13.00 -7.84 -8.60
CA GLY A 49 13.65 -6.67 -8.06
C GLY A 49 14.41 -5.81 -9.07
N TRP A 50 14.73 -6.31 -10.25
CA TRP A 50 15.39 -5.50 -11.28
C TRP A 50 14.42 -4.51 -11.93
N MET A 51 13.22 -4.97 -12.26
CA MET A 51 12.16 -4.13 -12.82
C MET A 51 11.33 -3.44 -11.75
N TYR A 52 11.59 -3.71 -10.49
CA TYR A 52 10.91 -3.06 -9.38
C TYR A 52 11.41 -1.63 -9.21
N ILE A 53 10.50 -0.70 -9.38
CA ILE A 53 10.79 0.73 -9.30
C ILE A 53 10.52 1.34 -7.93
N GLY A 54 10.21 0.50 -6.94
CA GLY A 54 9.95 0.91 -5.57
C GLY A 54 8.49 1.31 -5.30
N PRO A 55 8.22 1.81 -4.08
CA PRO A 55 6.87 2.16 -3.64
C PRO A 55 6.17 3.19 -4.53
N GLN A 56 6.92 4.07 -5.17
CA GLN A 56 6.37 5.09 -6.07
C GLN A 56 5.59 4.49 -7.26
N GLY A 57 6.01 3.34 -7.77
CA GLY A 57 5.29 2.67 -8.86
C GLY A 57 3.92 2.15 -8.42
N ILE A 58 3.85 1.63 -7.18
CA ILE A 58 2.61 1.16 -6.59
C ILE A 58 1.70 2.33 -6.21
N VAL A 59 2.24 3.42 -5.68
CA VAL A 59 1.47 4.66 -5.45
C VAL A 59 0.82 5.13 -6.73
N HIS A 60 1.58 5.22 -7.82
CA HIS A 60 1.08 5.65 -9.12
C HIS A 60 -0.01 4.71 -9.65
N GLY A 61 0.23 3.40 -9.60
CA GLY A 61 -0.75 2.40 -10.03
C GLY A 61 -2.04 2.45 -9.21
N THR A 62 -1.94 2.51 -7.89
CA THR A 62 -3.09 2.59 -6.99
C THR A 62 -3.85 3.91 -7.17
N PHE A 63 -3.14 5.03 -7.25
CA PHE A 63 -3.74 6.34 -7.54
C PHE A 63 -4.58 6.32 -8.82
N ASN A 64 -4.01 5.83 -9.93
CA ASN A 64 -4.75 5.73 -11.19
C ASN A 64 -5.95 4.80 -11.08
N THR A 65 -5.80 3.68 -10.38
CA THR A 65 -6.90 2.72 -10.18
C THR A 65 -8.05 3.34 -9.39
N LEU A 66 -7.75 4.00 -8.28
CA LEU A 66 -8.76 4.67 -7.45
C LEU A 66 -9.49 5.78 -8.21
N LEU A 67 -8.76 6.66 -8.90
CA LEU A 67 -9.39 7.71 -9.71
C LEU A 67 -10.27 7.15 -10.82
N ASN A 68 -9.81 6.12 -11.52
CA ASN A 68 -10.60 5.49 -12.59
C ASN A 68 -11.82 4.76 -12.02
N ALA A 69 -11.69 4.09 -10.88
CA ALA A 69 -12.84 3.50 -10.20
C ALA A 69 -13.88 4.57 -9.82
N GLY A 70 -13.44 5.69 -9.23
CA GLY A 70 -14.30 6.81 -8.92
C GLY A 70 -15.01 7.39 -10.14
N ARG A 71 -14.32 7.56 -11.25
CA ARG A 71 -14.90 8.03 -12.52
C ARG A 71 -15.91 7.05 -13.11
N LEU A 72 -15.55 5.78 -13.16
CA LEU A 72 -16.35 4.75 -13.81
C LEU A 72 -17.54 4.29 -12.97
N LYS A 73 -17.39 4.24 -11.65
CA LYS A 73 -18.41 3.67 -10.74
C LYS A 73 -19.20 4.72 -9.97
N LEU A 74 -18.57 5.82 -9.62
CA LEU A 74 -19.19 6.89 -8.85
C LEU A 74 -19.55 8.13 -9.71
N GLY A 75 -19.21 8.11 -11.00
CA GLY A 75 -19.51 9.21 -11.92
C GLY A 75 -18.75 10.51 -11.62
N ILE A 76 -17.59 10.41 -10.97
CA ILE A 76 -16.79 11.61 -10.64
C ILE A 76 -16.23 12.21 -11.92
N PRO A 77 -16.41 13.53 -12.15
CA PRO A 77 -15.86 14.22 -13.33
C PRO A 77 -14.33 14.11 -13.42
N ASN A 78 -13.78 14.18 -14.65
CA ASN A 78 -12.36 14.02 -14.89
C ASN A 78 -11.47 15.12 -14.27
N ASP A 79 -12.04 16.28 -14.01
CA ASP A 79 -11.39 17.43 -13.38
C ASP A 79 -11.52 17.43 -11.83
N LYS A 80 -12.14 16.40 -11.26
CA LYS A 80 -12.32 16.24 -9.81
C LYS A 80 -11.50 15.07 -9.30
N ASP A 81 -11.15 15.16 -8.03
CA ASP A 81 -10.51 14.13 -7.22
C ASP A 81 -11.55 13.31 -6.41
N LEU A 82 -11.08 12.51 -5.46
CA LEU A 82 -11.93 11.69 -4.59
C LEU A 82 -12.31 12.39 -3.26
N ALA A 83 -12.30 13.71 -3.20
CA ALA A 83 -12.70 14.43 -2.00
C ALA A 83 -14.12 14.03 -1.55
N GLY A 84 -14.26 13.73 -0.26
CA GLY A 84 -15.52 13.27 0.32
C GLY A 84 -15.81 11.78 0.08
N ARG A 85 -14.86 11.00 -0.44
CA ARG A 85 -15.00 9.54 -0.64
C ARG A 85 -14.21 8.78 0.42
N LEU A 86 -14.76 7.62 0.81
CA LEU A 86 -14.15 6.69 1.75
C LEU A 86 -13.64 5.44 1.02
N PHE A 87 -12.36 5.17 1.19
CA PHE A 87 -11.68 3.98 0.67
C PHE A 87 -11.26 3.06 1.83
N ILE A 88 -11.56 1.78 1.71
CA ILE A 88 -11.20 0.76 2.71
C ILE A 88 -10.31 -0.29 2.06
N SER A 89 -9.23 -0.65 2.74
CA SER A 89 -8.33 -1.70 2.26
C SER A 89 -7.62 -2.40 3.44
N ALA A 90 -6.78 -3.38 3.10
CA ALA A 90 -5.98 -4.10 4.07
C ALA A 90 -4.52 -4.28 3.62
N GLY A 91 -3.64 -4.34 4.62
CA GLY A 91 -2.21 -4.56 4.45
C GLY A 91 -1.40 -3.27 4.34
N LEU A 92 -0.31 -3.22 5.10
CA LEU A 92 0.69 -2.14 5.09
C LEU A 92 2.12 -2.69 4.84
N GLY A 93 2.20 -3.86 4.20
CA GLY A 93 3.46 -4.49 3.81
C GLY A 93 4.19 -3.76 2.70
N GLY A 94 5.13 -4.47 2.04
CA GLY A 94 6.00 -3.88 1.02
C GLY A 94 5.27 -3.25 -0.16
N MET A 95 4.20 -3.90 -0.63
CA MET A 95 3.39 -3.40 -1.75
C MET A 95 2.17 -2.62 -1.26
N SER A 96 1.36 -3.22 -0.41
CA SER A 96 0.11 -2.63 0.07
C SER A 96 0.33 -1.38 0.94
N GLY A 97 1.51 -1.20 1.52
CA GLY A 97 1.86 -0.01 2.29
C GLY A 97 1.75 1.32 1.53
N ALA A 98 1.69 1.27 0.20
CA ALA A 98 1.52 2.45 -0.64
C ALA A 98 0.06 2.91 -0.79
N GLN A 99 -0.92 2.09 -0.41
CA GLN A 99 -2.34 2.34 -0.69
C GLN A 99 -2.87 3.59 0.04
N GLY A 100 -2.54 3.74 1.33
CA GLY A 100 -2.96 4.91 2.11
C GLY A 100 -2.47 6.21 1.48
N LYS A 101 -1.19 6.26 1.10
CA LYS A 101 -0.61 7.44 0.43
C LYS A 101 -1.25 7.71 -0.92
N ALA A 102 -1.52 6.69 -1.70
CA ALA A 102 -2.20 6.84 -2.98
C ALA A 102 -3.62 7.38 -2.82
N ALA A 103 -4.35 6.91 -1.81
CA ALA A 103 -5.68 7.41 -1.48
C ALA A 103 -5.66 8.89 -1.07
N GLU A 104 -4.70 9.30 -0.22
CA GLU A 104 -4.52 10.71 0.15
C GLU A 104 -4.23 11.60 -1.07
N ILE A 105 -3.31 11.17 -1.94
CA ILE A 105 -2.98 11.92 -3.17
C ILE A 105 -4.20 12.01 -4.09
N ALA A 106 -5.04 10.97 -4.13
CA ALA A 106 -6.28 10.97 -4.89
C ALA A 106 -7.40 11.79 -4.24
N GLY A 107 -7.20 12.35 -3.04
CA GLY A 107 -8.17 13.18 -2.32
C GLY A 107 -9.11 12.41 -1.39
N ALA A 108 -8.99 11.09 -1.27
CA ALA A 108 -9.87 10.25 -0.45
C ALA A 108 -9.48 10.23 1.03
N ALA A 109 -10.46 10.04 1.90
CA ALA A 109 -10.25 9.50 3.23
C ALA A 109 -10.15 7.97 3.15
N SER A 110 -9.25 7.35 3.93
CA SER A 110 -9.09 5.90 3.89
C SER A 110 -8.83 5.29 5.26
N ILE A 111 -9.22 4.02 5.43
CA ILE A 111 -8.81 3.18 6.56
C ILE A 111 -8.14 1.93 5.98
N ILE A 112 -6.93 1.66 6.42
CA ILE A 112 -6.17 0.48 6.01
C ILE A 112 -5.93 -0.39 7.25
N ALA A 113 -6.54 -1.58 7.26
CA ALA A 113 -6.34 -2.54 8.33
C ALA A 113 -5.01 -3.28 8.15
N GLU A 114 -4.26 -3.45 9.23
CA GLU A 114 -3.02 -4.23 9.27
C GLU A 114 -2.91 -4.92 10.62
N VAL A 115 -2.60 -6.20 10.63
CA VAL A 115 -2.50 -7.00 11.85
C VAL A 115 -1.12 -6.92 12.53
N ASP A 116 -0.12 -6.45 11.80
CA ASP A 116 1.26 -6.31 12.27
C ASP A 116 1.58 -4.85 12.59
N ASP A 117 1.57 -4.52 13.88
CA ASP A 117 1.82 -3.15 14.36
C ASP A 117 3.19 -2.60 13.92
N SER A 118 4.19 -3.46 13.76
CA SER A 118 5.52 -3.04 13.28
C SER A 118 5.49 -2.47 11.85
N ARG A 119 4.57 -2.96 11.02
CA ARG A 119 4.34 -2.42 9.68
C ARG A 119 3.62 -1.09 9.75
N ILE A 120 2.66 -0.95 10.64
CA ILE A 120 1.98 0.32 10.90
C ILE A 120 2.99 1.38 11.32
N ASP A 121 3.84 1.07 12.32
CA ASP A 121 4.90 1.96 12.78
C ASP A 121 5.82 2.42 11.64
N THR A 122 6.23 1.46 10.80
CA THR A 122 7.08 1.75 9.65
C THR A 122 6.40 2.74 8.70
N ARG A 123 5.13 2.52 8.35
CA ARG A 123 4.41 3.40 7.40
C ARG A 123 4.06 4.75 8.00
N TYR A 124 3.74 4.79 9.28
CA TYR A 124 3.49 6.04 9.99
C TYR A 124 4.75 6.90 10.06
N THR A 125 5.88 6.31 10.45
CA THR A 125 7.18 7.00 10.51
C THR A 125 7.64 7.50 9.13
N GLN A 126 7.33 6.76 8.07
CA GLN A 126 7.62 7.16 6.69
C GLN A 126 6.65 8.22 6.14
N GLY A 127 5.59 8.57 6.84
CA GLY A 127 4.55 9.50 6.38
C GLY A 127 3.66 8.92 5.26
N TRP A 128 3.50 7.59 5.23
CA TRP A 128 2.66 6.89 4.26
C TRP A 128 1.22 6.69 4.73
N VAL A 129 1.01 6.82 6.02
CA VAL A 129 -0.28 6.96 6.66
C VAL A 129 -0.21 8.15 7.62
N SER A 130 -1.31 8.89 7.75
CA SER A 130 -1.37 10.14 8.53
C SER A 130 -1.83 9.92 9.97
N HIS A 131 -2.55 8.84 10.21
CA HIS A 131 -3.06 8.46 11.53
C HIS A 131 -2.85 6.97 11.78
N ARG A 132 -2.79 6.59 13.05
CA ARG A 132 -2.74 5.18 13.49
C ARG A 132 -3.54 5.01 14.78
N THR A 133 -4.23 3.89 14.89
CA THR A 133 -5.00 3.51 16.08
C THR A 133 -5.27 2.00 16.10
N ASP A 134 -5.54 1.44 17.27
CA ASP A 134 -6.03 0.08 17.48
C ASP A 134 -7.55 0.04 17.77
N SER A 135 -8.19 1.19 17.80
CA SER A 135 -9.63 1.31 18.01
C SER A 135 -10.40 1.46 16.71
N LEU A 136 -11.33 0.54 16.45
CA LEU A 136 -12.26 0.60 15.31
C LEU A 136 -13.08 1.88 15.31
N GLU A 137 -13.60 2.26 16.49
CA GLU A 137 -14.40 3.47 16.66
C GLU A 137 -13.59 4.73 16.31
N GLU A 138 -12.37 4.82 16.81
CA GLU A 138 -11.49 5.95 16.53
C GLU A 138 -11.07 6.00 15.06
N ALA A 139 -10.72 4.86 14.46
CA ALA A 139 -10.39 4.79 13.04
C ALA A 139 -11.54 5.27 12.17
N ALA A 140 -12.75 4.79 12.41
CA ALA A 140 -13.95 5.20 11.70
C ALA A 140 -14.25 6.69 11.92
N LYS A 141 -14.17 7.17 13.15
CA LYS A 141 -14.40 8.58 13.50
C LYS A 141 -13.47 9.51 12.72
N ILE A 142 -12.16 9.27 12.79
CA ILE A 142 -11.17 10.10 12.07
C ILE A 142 -11.47 10.13 10.57
N ALA A 143 -11.63 8.95 9.97
CA ALA A 143 -11.86 8.85 8.52
C ALA A 143 -13.16 9.54 8.09
N LEU A 144 -14.25 9.39 8.85
CA LEU A 144 -15.55 10.00 8.55
C LEU A 144 -15.54 11.53 8.76
N GLU A 145 -14.82 12.02 9.74
CA GLU A 145 -14.65 13.49 9.93
C GLU A 145 -13.91 14.09 8.74
N HIS A 146 -12.84 13.45 8.27
CA HIS A 146 -12.09 13.86 7.09
C HIS A 146 -12.92 13.75 5.81
N GLN A 147 -13.65 12.64 5.63
CA GLN A 147 -14.56 12.45 4.49
C GLN A 147 -15.59 13.58 4.43
N LYS A 148 -16.27 13.88 5.54
CA LYS A 148 -17.27 14.98 5.61
C LYS A 148 -16.67 16.34 5.31
N ALA A 149 -15.44 16.58 5.73
CA ALA A 149 -14.71 17.81 5.47
C ALA A 149 -14.15 17.90 4.03
N GLY A 150 -14.26 16.85 3.23
CA GLY A 150 -13.63 16.74 1.90
C GLY A 150 -12.11 16.80 1.97
N LYS A 151 -11.51 16.36 3.08
CA LYS A 151 -10.06 16.35 3.29
C LYS A 151 -9.51 14.93 3.23
N PRO A 152 -8.40 14.71 2.54
CA PRO A 152 -7.79 13.39 2.51
C PRO A 152 -7.19 13.01 3.86
N CYS A 153 -7.20 11.71 4.15
CA CYS A 153 -6.42 11.12 5.24
C CYS A 153 -6.20 9.63 4.98
N ALA A 154 -5.17 9.07 5.59
CA ALA A 154 -4.95 7.63 5.64
C ALA A 154 -4.81 7.20 7.10
N VAL A 155 -5.78 6.43 7.58
CA VAL A 155 -5.80 5.87 8.94
C VAL A 155 -5.34 4.43 8.87
N ALA A 156 -4.25 4.09 9.56
CA ALA A 156 -3.85 2.72 9.82
C ALA A 156 -4.60 2.19 11.04
N TYR A 157 -5.38 1.16 10.86
CA TYR A 157 -6.06 0.44 11.94
C TYR A 157 -5.30 -0.86 12.26
N CYS A 158 -4.84 -1.01 13.51
CA CYS A 158 -4.20 -2.23 13.97
C CYS A 158 -5.25 -3.29 14.30
N GLY A 159 -5.54 -4.17 13.34
CA GLY A 159 -6.54 -5.22 13.51
C GLY A 159 -6.93 -5.91 12.21
N ASN A 160 -7.93 -6.78 12.34
CA ASN A 160 -8.42 -7.57 11.21
C ASN A 160 -9.37 -6.72 10.34
N ILE A 161 -9.21 -6.84 9.02
CA ILE A 161 -10.10 -6.18 8.05
C ILE A 161 -11.56 -6.66 8.18
N VAL A 162 -11.79 -7.91 8.59
CA VAL A 162 -13.15 -8.44 8.74
C VAL A 162 -13.87 -7.70 9.87
N ASP A 163 -13.21 -7.51 11.01
CA ASP A 163 -13.78 -6.78 12.15
C ASP A 163 -14.10 -5.33 11.76
N LEU A 164 -13.22 -4.69 10.97
CA LEU A 164 -13.46 -3.34 10.44
C LEU A 164 -14.71 -3.31 9.53
N LEU A 165 -14.83 -4.26 8.62
CA LEU A 165 -15.98 -4.31 7.70
C LEU A 165 -17.30 -4.59 8.43
N GLU A 166 -17.29 -5.49 9.42
CA GLU A 166 -18.44 -5.76 10.28
C GLU A 166 -18.84 -4.51 11.06
N TYR A 167 -17.88 -3.83 11.68
CA TYR A 167 -18.13 -2.58 12.39
C TYR A 167 -18.76 -1.50 11.49
N LEU A 168 -18.21 -1.29 10.32
CA LEU A 168 -18.73 -0.29 9.37
C LEU A 168 -20.16 -0.66 8.90
N TYR A 169 -20.42 -1.94 8.68
CA TYR A 169 -21.74 -2.43 8.30
C TYR A 169 -22.78 -2.23 9.42
N GLU A 170 -22.46 -2.61 10.66
CA GLU A 170 -23.35 -2.45 11.82
C GLU A 170 -23.70 -0.99 12.10
N HIS A 171 -22.76 -0.08 11.80
CA HIS A 171 -22.96 1.37 11.99
C HIS A 171 -23.48 2.08 10.74
N ASN A 172 -23.91 1.34 9.72
CA ASN A 172 -24.43 1.88 8.45
C ASN A 172 -23.50 2.89 7.79
N VAL A 173 -22.20 2.67 7.86
CA VAL A 173 -21.21 3.50 7.19
C VAL A 173 -21.13 3.12 5.72
N HIS A 174 -21.36 4.09 4.84
CA HIS A 174 -21.20 3.88 3.40
C HIS A 174 -19.73 3.93 3.00
N VAL A 175 -19.26 2.89 2.32
CA VAL A 175 -17.92 2.80 1.75
C VAL A 175 -18.05 3.00 0.23
N ASP A 176 -17.26 3.89 -0.34
CA ASP A 176 -17.32 4.23 -1.77
C ASP A 176 -16.45 3.30 -2.62
N LEU A 177 -15.27 2.90 -2.13
CA LEU A 177 -14.25 2.14 -2.84
C LEU A 177 -13.58 1.10 -1.94
#